data_6c1b7580ba6f12823b5dd0d8b9fe7999
#
_entry.id   6c1b7580ba6f12823b5dd0d8b9fe7999
#
_cell.length_a   1.000
_cell.length_b   1.000
_cell.length_c   1.000
_cell.angle_alpha   90.00
_cell.angle_beta   90.00
_cell.angle_gamma   90.00
#
_symmetry.space_group_name_H-M   'P 1'
#
loop_
_entity.id
_entity.type
_entity.pdbx_description
1 polymer ?
#
loop_
_entity_poly.entity_id
_entity_poly.type
_entity_poly.pdbx_seq_one_letter_code
_entity_poly.pdbx_strand_id
1 'polypeptide(L)'
;MRIVVLDLEWNTALAGQARSCRRADGRQLRSEIIEVGAVRLDEEGREEAEFSAWIRPVCFRRLNPHIQEVTGRSQDSLKEGKRFEQVMEDFRAFCGRDYALASWGQNDSLVLKENLLYFCGQDRLGVPLIDIQEVFALYERTGPGLQRSLAYAVEALGLERQEDYHVAVNDARYTGRVLEALLQKTDFCPERGLEIARRFGRDPDLRLQSEEAIHGIASLAELEGRLLQLRPHCPHCGRELKLQGRSWERRPKERAWPFYYKREGLCPEHGQVLCKLQLKPRQRSELNLRLCCRIKPRAIS
;
A
#
# COMPACT_ATOMS: atom_id res chain seq x y z
N MET A 1 14.59 -3.49 16.91
CA MET A 1 13.55 -3.82 15.88
C MET A 1 14.25 -4.12 14.57
N ARG A 2 14.00 -5.28 13.99
CA ARG A 2 14.56 -5.69 12.68
C ARG A 2 13.73 -5.14 11.53
N ILE A 3 14.34 -5.03 10.35
CA ILE A 3 13.63 -4.74 9.12
C ILE A 3 13.56 -6.04 8.31
N VAL A 4 12.36 -6.42 7.90
CA VAL A 4 12.12 -7.56 7.01
C VAL A 4 11.66 -7.01 5.67
N VAL A 5 12.52 -7.08 4.68
CA VAL A 5 12.20 -6.68 3.31
C VAL A 5 11.47 -7.82 2.63
N LEU A 6 10.30 -7.52 2.11
CA LEU A 6 9.36 -8.47 1.50
C LEU A 6 9.17 -8.12 0.04
N ASP A 7 9.12 -9.15 -0.79
CA ASP A 7 8.60 -9.10 -2.15
C ASP A 7 7.69 -10.29 -2.40
N LEU A 8 6.67 -10.11 -3.23
CA LEU A 8 5.64 -11.11 -3.50
C LEU A 8 5.44 -11.28 -5.00
N GLU A 9 5.27 -12.53 -5.42
CA GLU A 9 4.71 -12.83 -6.73
C GLU A 9 3.27 -13.34 -6.58
N TRP A 10 2.38 -12.92 -7.46
CA TRP A 10 0.96 -13.32 -7.38
C TRP A 10 0.35 -13.62 -8.74
N ASN A 11 -0.59 -14.54 -8.72
CA ASN A 11 -1.40 -14.91 -9.87
C ASN A 11 -2.74 -14.18 -9.85
N THR A 12 -3.31 -13.98 -11.02
CA THR A 12 -4.60 -13.31 -11.23
C THR A 12 -5.50 -14.10 -12.15
N ALA A 13 -6.78 -13.71 -12.23
CA ALA A 13 -7.75 -14.32 -13.15
C ALA A 13 -7.29 -14.23 -14.61
N LEU A 14 -7.56 -15.30 -15.36
CA LEU A 14 -7.38 -15.31 -16.82
C LEU A 14 -8.44 -14.44 -17.52
N ALA A 15 -8.15 -14.01 -18.73
CA ALA A 15 -9.12 -13.30 -19.57
C ALA A 15 -10.41 -14.15 -19.72
N GLY A 16 -11.57 -13.52 -19.55
CA GLY A 16 -12.88 -14.19 -19.61
C GLY A 16 -13.32 -14.90 -18.32
N GLN A 17 -12.47 -14.96 -17.30
CA GLN A 17 -12.86 -15.48 -15.99
C GLN A 17 -13.35 -14.37 -15.04
N ALA A 18 -14.02 -14.77 -13.93
CA ALA A 18 -14.37 -13.84 -12.87
C ALA A 18 -13.09 -13.21 -12.27
N ARG A 19 -13.04 -11.88 -12.24
CA ARG A 19 -11.86 -11.11 -11.77
C ARG A 19 -11.55 -11.27 -10.27
N SER A 20 -12.38 -11.99 -9.54
CA SER A 20 -12.17 -12.26 -8.11
C SER A 20 -12.77 -13.60 -7.71
N CYS A 21 -12.11 -14.26 -6.78
CA CYS A 21 -12.65 -15.42 -6.07
C CYS A 21 -13.41 -14.92 -4.83
N ARG A 22 -14.59 -15.48 -4.55
CA ARG A 22 -15.43 -15.09 -3.40
C ARG A 22 -15.70 -16.28 -2.50
N ARG A 23 -15.63 -16.05 -1.19
CA ARG A 23 -16.08 -17.02 -0.17
C ARG A 23 -17.53 -16.76 0.20
N ALA A 24 -18.17 -17.74 0.82
CA ALA A 24 -19.55 -17.63 1.31
C ALA A 24 -19.74 -16.51 2.37
N ASP A 25 -18.69 -16.19 3.13
CA ASP A 25 -18.67 -15.13 4.13
C ASP A 25 -18.43 -13.71 3.54
N GLY A 26 -18.39 -13.60 2.20
CA GLY A 26 -18.25 -12.33 1.48
C GLY A 26 -16.82 -11.87 1.23
N ARG A 27 -15.79 -12.54 1.80
CA ARG A 27 -14.39 -12.22 1.53
C ARG A 27 -14.05 -12.45 0.07
N GLN A 28 -13.24 -11.55 -0.49
CA GLN A 28 -12.84 -11.56 -1.90
C GLN A 28 -11.32 -11.64 -2.04
N LEU A 29 -10.86 -12.30 -3.12
CA LEU A 29 -9.47 -12.36 -3.56
C LEU A 29 -9.39 -12.00 -5.04
N ARG A 30 -8.52 -11.04 -5.40
CA ARG A 30 -8.25 -10.61 -6.79
C ARG A 30 -6.86 -11.03 -7.25
N SER A 31 -5.93 -11.09 -6.31
CA SER A 31 -4.54 -11.46 -6.53
C SER A 31 -4.17 -12.55 -5.53
N GLU A 32 -3.82 -13.73 -6.00
CA GLU A 32 -3.44 -14.87 -5.15
C GLU A 32 -1.93 -15.02 -5.12
N ILE A 33 -1.34 -14.89 -3.94
CA ILE A 33 0.11 -15.00 -3.76
C ILE A 33 0.55 -16.43 -4.11
N ILE A 34 1.60 -16.53 -4.93
CA ILE A 34 2.20 -17.80 -5.36
C ILE A 34 3.66 -17.94 -4.90
N GLU A 35 4.34 -16.84 -4.56
CA GLU A 35 5.67 -16.86 -3.99
C GLU A 35 5.84 -15.75 -2.95
N VAL A 36 6.56 -16.04 -1.88
CA VAL A 36 6.96 -15.09 -0.84
C VAL A 36 8.46 -15.14 -0.77
N GLY A 37 9.10 -14.00 -1.03
CA GLY A 37 10.51 -13.78 -0.83
C GLY A 37 10.75 -12.72 0.23
N ALA A 38 11.69 -12.94 1.13
CA ALA A 38 12.06 -11.92 2.09
C ALA A 38 13.51 -12.03 2.52
N VAL A 39 14.09 -10.90 2.91
CA VAL A 39 15.37 -10.84 3.60
C VAL A 39 15.19 -10.09 4.91
N ARG A 40 15.86 -10.56 5.96
CA ARG A 40 15.91 -9.89 7.25
C ARG A 40 17.22 -9.14 7.36
N LEU A 41 17.13 -7.87 7.73
CA LEU A 41 18.27 -6.98 7.84
C LEU A 41 18.62 -6.75 9.32
N ASP A 42 19.92 -6.66 9.59
CA ASP A 42 20.47 -6.24 10.88
C ASP A 42 20.30 -4.70 11.10
N GLU A 43 20.82 -4.19 12.20
CA GLU A 43 20.71 -2.76 12.54
C GLU A 43 21.51 -1.86 11.60
N GLU A 44 22.50 -2.41 10.89
CA GLU A 44 23.31 -1.72 9.88
C GLU A 44 22.72 -1.81 8.48
N GLY A 45 21.61 -2.54 8.31
CA GLY A 45 20.92 -2.73 7.03
C GLY A 45 21.50 -3.88 6.18
N ARG A 46 22.40 -4.71 6.74
CA ARG A 46 22.99 -5.86 6.03
C ARG A 46 22.08 -7.08 6.14
N GLU A 47 22.09 -7.91 5.11
CA GLU A 47 21.33 -9.16 5.11
C GLU A 47 21.84 -10.13 6.20
N GLU A 48 20.94 -10.54 7.09
CA GLU A 48 21.17 -11.49 8.17
C GLU A 48 20.65 -12.89 7.85
N ALA A 49 19.50 -12.95 7.18
CA ALA A 49 18.81 -14.19 6.82
C ALA A 49 17.85 -13.96 5.65
N GLU A 50 17.53 -15.04 4.95
CA GLU A 50 16.56 -15.05 3.86
C GLU A 50 15.40 -16.01 4.09
N PHE A 51 14.28 -15.75 3.43
CA PHE A 51 13.10 -16.61 3.38
C PHE A 51 12.62 -16.69 1.95
N SER A 52 12.34 -17.90 1.48
CA SER A 52 11.71 -18.14 0.19
C SER A 52 10.73 -19.29 0.31
N ALA A 53 9.50 -19.09 -0.16
CA ALA A 53 8.51 -20.14 -0.13
C ALA A 53 7.50 -20.00 -1.28
N TRP A 54 7.15 -21.14 -1.88
CA TRP A 54 6.11 -21.23 -2.88
C TRP A 54 4.78 -21.61 -2.27
N ILE A 55 3.73 -20.98 -2.80
CA ILE A 55 2.35 -21.19 -2.39
C ILE A 55 1.59 -21.81 -3.55
N ARG A 56 0.90 -22.92 -3.26
CA ARG A 56 0.03 -23.57 -4.24
C ARG A 56 -1.30 -22.80 -4.35
N PRO A 57 -1.59 -22.22 -5.52
CA PRO A 57 -2.84 -21.47 -5.70
C PRO A 57 -4.06 -22.39 -5.64
N VAL A 58 -5.11 -21.93 -4.99
CA VAL A 58 -6.40 -22.64 -4.86
C VAL A 58 -7.56 -21.91 -5.53
N CYS A 59 -7.46 -20.61 -5.69
CA CYS A 59 -8.45 -19.77 -6.38
C CYS A 59 -8.13 -19.63 -7.87
N PHE A 60 -6.96 -19.11 -8.21
CA PHE A 60 -6.50 -18.94 -9.57
C PHE A 60 -5.53 -20.10 -9.93
N ARG A 61 -6.07 -21.30 -10.03
CA ARG A 61 -5.28 -22.54 -10.17
C ARG A 61 -4.45 -22.62 -11.46
N ARG A 62 -4.91 -21.94 -12.54
CA ARG A 62 -4.15 -21.87 -13.78
C ARG A 62 -3.29 -20.61 -13.74
N LEU A 63 -2.00 -20.79 -13.96
CA LEU A 63 -1.06 -19.67 -14.01
C LEU A 63 -1.39 -18.78 -15.20
N ASN A 64 -1.50 -17.49 -14.95
CA ASN A 64 -1.71 -16.51 -16.01
C ASN A 64 -0.45 -16.47 -16.91
N PRO A 65 -0.59 -16.59 -18.25
CA PRO A 65 0.56 -16.60 -19.15
C PRO A 65 1.52 -15.42 -18.99
N HIS A 66 0.98 -14.24 -18.71
CA HIS A 66 1.82 -13.06 -18.43
C HIS A 66 2.64 -13.23 -17.15
N ILE A 67 2.05 -13.76 -16.09
CA ILE A 67 2.77 -14.05 -14.83
C ILE A 67 3.81 -15.15 -15.06
N GLN A 68 3.48 -16.17 -15.84
CA GLN A 68 4.43 -17.22 -16.22
C GLN A 68 5.65 -16.65 -16.98
N GLU A 69 5.41 -15.73 -17.94
CA GLU A 69 6.47 -15.06 -18.70
C GLU A 69 7.36 -14.22 -17.80
N VAL A 70 6.77 -13.43 -16.91
CA VAL A 70 7.48 -12.49 -16.02
C VAL A 70 8.28 -13.23 -14.96
N THR A 71 7.68 -14.21 -14.27
CA THR A 71 8.32 -14.93 -13.16
C THR A 71 9.16 -16.12 -13.59
N GLY A 72 9.04 -16.58 -14.87
CA GLY A 72 9.66 -17.79 -15.35
C GLY A 72 9.11 -19.08 -14.72
N ARG A 73 8.03 -19.01 -13.93
CA ARG A 73 7.46 -20.14 -13.20
C ARG A 73 6.62 -21.02 -14.10
N SER A 74 6.64 -22.33 -13.87
CA SER A 74 5.76 -23.28 -14.56
C SER A 74 4.51 -23.60 -13.74
N GLN A 75 3.46 -24.03 -14.42
CA GLN A 75 2.24 -24.52 -13.75
C GLN A 75 2.55 -25.71 -12.82
N ASP A 76 3.52 -26.55 -13.18
CA ASP A 76 3.85 -27.75 -12.40
C ASP A 76 4.66 -27.41 -11.15
N SER A 77 5.56 -26.43 -11.21
CA SER A 77 6.32 -25.99 -10.03
C SER A 77 5.42 -25.47 -8.91
N LEU A 78 4.28 -24.86 -9.25
CA LEU A 78 3.32 -24.36 -8.24
C LEU A 78 2.55 -25.47 -7.51
N LYS A 79 2.49 -26.69 -8.07
CA LYS A 79 1.81 -27.84 -7.42
C LYS A 79 2.53 -28.30 -6.14
N GLU A 80 3.85 -28.10 -6.08
CA GLU A 80 4.70 -28.47 -4.94
C GLU A 80 4.65 -27.42 -3.81
N GLY A 81 4.05 -26.25 -4.08
CA GLY A 81 3.90 -25.19 -3.10
C GLY A 81 3.08 -25.62 -1.87
N LYS A 82 3.42 -25.06 -0.72
CA LYS A 82 2.67 -25.22 0.53
C LYS A 82 1.33 -24.49 0.47
N ARG A 83 0.46 -24.73 1.46
CA ARG A 83 -0.74 -23.91 1.66
C ARG A 83 -0.34 -22.51 2.14
N PHE A 84 -1.14 -21.51 1.78
CA PHE A 84 -0.91 -20.12 2.18
C PHE A 84 -0.75 -19.95 3.69
N GLU A 85 -1.64 -20.57 4.47
CA GLU A 85 -1.65 -20.49 5.91
C GLU A 85 -0.33 -21.01 6.54
N GLN A 86 0.19 -22.12 6.01
CA GLN A 86 1.46 -22.73 6.45
C GLN A 86 2.66 -21.82 6.15
N VAL A 87 2.69 -21.26 4.92
CA VAL A 87 3.75 -20.31 4.55
C VAL A 87 3.71 -19.07 5.44
N MET A 88 2.51 -18.57 5.79
CA MET A 88 2.40 -17.42 6.68
C MET A 88 2.81 -17.72 8.13
N GLU A 89 2.64 -18.94 8.60
CA GLU A 89 3.18 -19.38 9.90
C GLU A 89 4.70 -19.42 9.88
N ASP A 90 5.30 -20.05 8.85
CA ASP A 90 6.75 -20.09 8.65
C ASP A 90 7.33 -18.68 8.50
N PHE A 91 6.67 -17.81 7.74
CA PHE A 91 7.08 -16.41 7.54
C PHE A 91 7.04 -15.60 8.84
N ARG A 92 6.00 -15.75 9.66
CA ARG A 92 5.94 -15.09 10.98
C ARG A 92 7.05 -15.56 11.90
N ALA A 93 7.36 -16.86 11.90
CA ALA A 93 8.48 -17.40 12.64
C ALA A 93 9.82 -16.80 12.19
N PHE A 94 10.01 -16.64 10.86
CA PHE A 94 11.17 -15.98 10.28
C PHE A 94 11.27 -14.51 10.70
N CYS A 95 10.17 -13.74 10.67
CA CYS A 95 10.15 -12.33 11.06
C CYS A 95 10.50 -12.10 12.53
N GLY A 96 10.09 -13.02 13.41
CA GLY A 96 10.26 -12.85 14.86
C GLY A 96 9.19 -11.96 15.49
N ARG A 97 9.51 -11.32 16.63
CA ARG A 97 8.52 -10.58 17.43
C ARG A 97 8.54 -9.06 17.22
N ASP A 98 9.69 -8.48 16.94
CA ASP A 98 9.89 -7.03 16.87
C ASP A 98 10.52 -6.66 15.52
N TYR A 99 9.66 -6.36 14.56
CA TYR A 99 10.08 -6.05 13.19
C TYR A 99 9.17 -5.03 12.52
N ALA A 100 9.70 -4.37 11.49
CA ALA A 100 8.94 -3.64 10.48
C ALA A 100 9.04 -4.38 9.16
N LEU A 101 7.95 -4.42 8.39
CA LEU A 101 8.00 -4.84 6.99
C LEU A 101 8.48 -3.69 6.11
N ALA A 102 9.20 -4.03 5.05
CA ALA A 102 9.60 -3.09 4.01
C ALA A 102 9.38 -3.73 2.64
N SER A 103 9.06 -2.92 1.62
CA SER A 103 8.87 -3.40 0.24
C SER A 103 9.19 -2.30 -0.76
N TRP A 104 9.35 -2.68 -2.04
CA TRP A 104 9.48 -1.71 -3.12
C TRP A 104 8.10 -1.19 -3.55
N GLY A 105 7.62 -0.12 -2.90
CA GLY A 105 6.27 0.40 -3.08
C GLY A 105 5.25 -0.26 -2.15
N GLN A 106 3.96 -0.02 -2.42
CA GLN A 106 2.87 -0.42 -1.53
C GLN A 106 2.11 -1.67 -1.99
N ASN A 107 2.36 -2.16 -3.19
CA ASN A 107 1.54 -3.22 -3.78
C ASN A 107 1.61 -4.53 -2.99
N ASP A 108 2.81 -4.94 -2.58
CA ASP A 108 3.02 -6.18 -1.79
C ASP A 108 2.19 -6.18 -0.51
N SER A 109 2.21 -5.08 0.22
CA SER A 109 1.44 -4.96 1.46
C SER A 109 -0.08 -5.04 1.23
N LEU A 110 -0.58 -4.49 0.14
CA LEU A 110 -2.00 -4.55 -0.21
C LEU A 110 -2.41 -5.97 -0.60
N VAL A 111 -1.59 -6.65 -1.41
CA VAL A 111 -1.82 -8.03 -1.82
C VAL A 111 -1.70 -8.96 -0.62
N LEU A 112 -0.71 -8.76 0.26
CA LEU A 112 -0.56 -9.55 1.49
C LEU A 112 -1.80 -9.43 2.38
N LYS A 113 -2.30 -8.21 2.61
CA LYS A 113 -3.52 -7.98 3.39
C LYS A 113 -4.74 -8.65 2.79
N GLU A 114 -4.92 -8.57 1.47
CA GLU A 114 -6.04 -9.21 0.78
C GLU A 114 -5.99 -10.74 0.97
N ASN A 115 -4.81 -11.35 0.86
CA ASN A 115 -4.62 -12.79 1.05
C ASN A 115 -4.79 -13.21 2.51
N LEU A 116 -4.23 -12.46 3.48
CA LEU A 116 -4.42 -12.71 4.91
C LEU A 116 -5.90 -12.62 5.30
N LEU A 117 -6.62 -11.64 4.79
CA LEU A 117 -8.06 -11.53 5.02
C LEU A 117 -8.79 -12.73 4.41
N TYR A 118 -8.48 -13.08 3.16
CA TYR A 118 -9.18 -14.14 2.45
C TYR A 118 -8.96 -15.51 3.09
N PHE A 119 -7.72 -15.90 3.34
CA PHE A 119 -7.37 -17.24 3.81
C PHE A 119 -7.46 -17.37 5.35
N CYS A 120 -6.97 -16.37 6.09
CA CYS A 120 -6.84 -16.43 7.54
C CYS A 120 -7.90 -15.63 8.30
N GLY A 121 -8.72 -14.81 7.61
CA GLY A 121 -9.66 -13.90 8.27
C GLY A 121 -8.97 -12.74 8.99
N GLN A 122 -7.69 -12.48 8.73
CA GLN A 122 -6.90 -11.45 9.35
C GLN A 122 -6.92 -10.19 8.47
N ASP A 123 -7.47 -9.10 8.97
CA ASP A 123 -7.62 -7.83 8.25
C ASP A 123 -6.49 -6.82 8.53
N ARG A 124 -5.54 -7.19 9.42
CA ARG A 124 -4.43 -6.32 9.84
C ARG A 124 -3.09 -7.01 9.69
N LEU A 125 -2.07 -6.24 9.31
CA LEU A 125 -0.68 -6.68 9.37
C LEU A 125 -0.11 -6.57 10.78
N GLY A 126 -0.48 -5.51 11.53
CA GLY A 126 -0.11 -5.30 12.92
C GLY A 126 1.34 -4.85 13.13
N VAL A 127 2.07 -4.55 12.06
CA VAL A 127 3.47 -4.11 12.07
C VAL A 127 3.66 -2.89 11.18
N PRO A 128 4.64 -2.01 11.44
CA PRO A 128 4.96 -0.89 10.57
C PRO A 128 5.37 -1.36 9.17
N LEU A 129 5.02 -0.59 8.15
CA LEU A 129 5.44 -0.78 6.75
C LEU A 129 6.31 0.39 6.31
N ILE A 130 7.45 0.09 5.71
CA ILE A 130 8.37 1.05 5.09
C ILE A 130 8.27 0.88 3.57
N ASP A 131 7.90 1.95 2.88
CA ASP A 131 7.93 2.03 1.42
C ASP A 131 9.32 2.51 0.97
N ILE A 132 10.18 1.57 0.57
CA ILE A 132 11.58 1.88 0.17
C ILE A 132 11.62 2.68 -1.14
N GLN A 133 10.67 2.49 -2.04
CA GLN A 133 10.54 3.30 -3.25
C GLN A 133 10.31 4.79 -2.90
N GLU A 134 9.52 5.08 -1.86
CA GLU A 134 9.33 6.45 -1.39
C GLU A 134 10.59 7.00 -0.71
N VAL A 135 11.30 6.19 0.08
CA VAL A 135 12.60 6.58 0.68
C VAL A 135 13.61 6.92 -0.41
N PHE A 136 13.67 6.11 -1.47
CA PHE A 136 14.54 6.38 -2.63
C PHE A 136 14.13 7.65 -3.39
N ALA A 137 12.84 7.88 -3.59
CA ALA A 137 12.35 9.11 -4.23
C ALA A 137 12.71 10.38 -3.45
N LEU A 138 12.70 10.32 -2.12
CA LEU A 138 13.17 11.41 -1.25
C LEU A 138 14.68 11.63 -1.40
N TYR A 139 15.48 10.56 -1.49
CA TYR A 139 16.91 10.64 -1.75
C TYR A 139 17.22 11.31 -3.10
N GLU A 140 16.52 10.93 -4.16
CA GLU A 140 16.66 11.57 -5.47
C GLU A 140 16.10 13.00 -5.53
N ARG A 141 15.42 13.48 -4.48
CA ARG A 141 14.68 14.75 -4.47
C ARG A 141 13.66 14.87 -5.60
N THR A 142 13.14 13.74 -6.05
CA THR A 142 12.05 13.69 -7.02
C THR A 142 10.74 14.01 -6.34
N GLY A 143 9.85 14.75 -7.02
CA GLY A 143 8.55 15.11 -6.47
C GLY A 143 7.65 13.90 -6.23
N PRO A 144 6.63 14.01 -5.37
CA PRO A 144 5.70 12.94 -5.10
C PRO A 144 4.97 12.50 -6.39
N GLY A 145 4.93 11.20 -6.63
CA GLY A 145 4.24 10.59 -7.79
C GLY A 145 5.13 10.07 -8.91
N LEU A 146 6.43 10.31 -8.88
CA LEU A 146 7.37 9.65 -9.79
C LEU A 146 7.81 8.31 -9.17
N GLN A 147 7.19 7.22 -9.63
CA GLN A 147 7.57 5.87 -9.21
C GLN A 147 8.70 5.34 -10.11
N ARG A 148 9.88 5.12 -9.52
CA ARG A 148 11.00 4.46 -10.17
C ARG A 148 10.90 2.96 -10.02
N SER A 149 11.38 2.20 -11.02
CA SER A 149 11.51 0.74 -10.87
C SER A 149 12.66 0.38 -9.92
N LEU A 150 12.62 -0.82 -9.34
CA LEU A 150 13.71 -1.35 -8.53
C LEU A 150 15.02 -1.44 -9.34
N ALA A 151 14.94 -1.90 -10.59
CA ALA A 151 16.09 -1.96 -11.48
C ALA A 151 16.75 -0.59 -11.68
N TYR A 152 15.96 0.47 -11.85
CA TYR A 152 16.48 1.84 -11.92
C TYR A 152 17.23 2.24 -10.63
N ALA A 153 16.67 1.93 -9.48
CA ALA A 153 17.30 2.30 -8.20
C ALA A 153 18.62 1.56 -7.98
N VAL A 154 18.68 0.28 -8.33
CA VAL A 154 19.90 -0.55 -8.30
C VAL A 154 20.98 0.08 -9.16
N GLU A 155 20.65 0.45 -10.41
CA GLU A 155 21.59 1.10 -11.34
C GLU A 155 22.02 2.49 -10.84
N ALA A 156 21.08 3.34 -10.41
CA ALA A 156 21.35 4.71 -9.95
C ALA A 156 22.25 4.75 -8.70
N LEU A 157 22.22 3.71 -7.88
CA LEU A 157 23.09 3.57 -6.70
C LEU A 157 24.41 2.86 -7.00
N GLY A 158 24.63 2.38 -8.24
CA GLY A 158 25.82 1.66 -8.64
C GLY A 158 25.93 0.26 -8.03
N LEU A 159 24.81 -0.36 -7.70
CA LEU A 159 24.78 -1.71 -7.13
C LEU A 159 24.95 -2.76 -8.23
N GLU A 160 25.76 -3.79 -7.97
CA GLU A 160 25.96 -4.87 -8.94
C GLU A 160 24.70 -5.73 -9.08
N ARG A 161 24.36 -6.03 -10.32
CA ARG A 161 23.32 -7.00 -10.65
C ARG A 161 23.92 -8.40 -10.66
N GLN A 162 23.56 -9.22 -9.66
CA GLN A 162 24.08 -10.58 -9.48
C GLN A 162 23.02 -11.65 -9.76
N GLU A 163 21.75 -11.30 -9.76
CA GLU A 163 20.63 -12.24 -9.80
C GLU A 163 19.52 -11.74 -10.74
N ASP A 164 18.66 -12.65 -11.17
CA ASP A 164 17.52 -12.29 -12.02
C ASP A 164 16.40 -11.64 -11.21
N TYR A 165 15.78 -10.62 -11.81
CA TYR A 165 14.52 -10.03 -11.29
C TYR A 165 13.34 -10.99 -11.45
N HIS A 166 12.24 -10.67 -10.76
CA HIS A 166 11.01 -11.46 -10.75
C HIS A 166 11.14 -12.85 -10.11
N VAL A 167 12.07 -12.98 -9.21
CA VAL A 167 12.18 -14.02 -8.21
C VAL A 167 12.05 -13.32 -6.86
N ALA A 168 10.98 -13.58 -6.13
CA ALA A 168 10.61 -12.77 -4.96
C ALA A 168 11.76 -12.57 -3.95
N VAL A 169 12.57 -13.59 -3.66
CA VAL A 169 13.70 -13.45 -2.74
C VAL A 169 14.82 -12.55 -3.30
N ASN A 170 15.04 -12.57 -4.63
CA ASN A 170 16.04 -11.73 -5.28
C ASN A 170 15.60 -10.26 -5.26
N ASP A 171 14.34 -9.97 -5.57
CA ASP A 171 13.79 -8.62 -5.55
C ASP A 171 13.73 -8.06 -4.11
N ALA A 172 13.42 -8.90 -3.12
CA ALA A 172 13.57 -8.54 -1.71
C ALA A 172 15.03 -8.21 -1.34
N ARG A 173 16.00 -8.99 -1.84
CA ARG A 173 17.44 -8.75 -1.62
C ARG A 173 17.92 -7.46 -2.29
N TYR A 174 17.53 -7.20 -3.54
CA TYR A 174 17.86 -5.93 -4.21
C TYR A 174 17.24 -4.74 -3.46
N THR A 175 16.00 -4.85 -3.02
CA THR A 175 15.34 -3.83 -2.22
C THR A 175 16.07 -3.59 -0.89
N GLY A 176 16.55 -4.65 -0.24
CA GLY A 176 17.39 -4.58 0.96
C GLY A 176 18.73 -3.86 0.70
N ARG A 177 19.42 -4.20 -0.38
CA ARG A 177 20.68 -3.53 -0.78
C ARG A 177 20.49 -2.04 -1.13
N VAL A 178 19.35 -1.70 -1.75
CA VAL A 178 18.99 -0.28 -1.96
C VAL A 178 18.85 0.43 -0.62
N LEU A 179 18.15 -0.16 0.35
CA LEU A 179 18.02 0.42 1.69
C LEU A 179 19.37 0.55 2.38
N GLU A 180 20.20 -0.48 2.38
CA GLU A 180 21.57 -0.45 2.93
C GLU A 180 22.40 0.69 2.33
N ALA A 181 22.41 0.82 0.99
CA ALA A 181 23.13 1.90 0.31
C ALA A 181 22.61 3.30 0.69
N LEU A 182 21.31 3.47 0.89
CA LEU A 182 20.72 4.71 1.37
C LEU A 182 21.12 5.02 2.81
N LEU A 183 21.20 4.00 3.67
CA LEU A 183 21.63 4.13 5.06
C LEU A 183 23.10 4.56 5.22
N GLN A 184 23.95 4.16 4.28
CA GLN A 184 25.36 4.53 4.26
C GLN A 184 25.61 5.98 3.83
N LYS A 185 24.58 6.64 3.27
CA LYS A 185 24.68 8.05 2.84
C LYS A 185 24.34 8.97 4.02
N THR A 186 25.36 9.38 4.76
CA THR A 186 25.27 10.14 6.02
C THR A 186 24.54 11.48 5.93
N ASP A 187 24.55 12.09 4.77
CA ASP A 187 23.84 13.35 4.48
C ASP A 187 22.36 13.16 4.20
N PHE A 188 21.91 11.93 3.94
CA PHE A 188 20.52 11.59 3.71
C PHE A 188 19.84 10.93 4.91
N CYS A 189 20.50 9.96 5.54
CA CYS A 189 19.94 9.20 6.66
C CYS A 189 21.04 8.86 7.69
N PRO A 190 21.24 9.74 8.67
CA PRO A 190 22.22 9.52 9.75
C PRO A 190 21.78 8.44 10.75
N GLU A 191 20.51 8.03 10.68
CA GLU A 191 19.84 7.14 11.62
C GLU A 191 19.82 5.71 11.06
N ARG A 192 19.88 4.71 11.94
CA ARG A 192 19.96 3.29 11.59
C ARG A 192 18.82 2.49 12.21
N GLY A 193 18.41 1.41 11.55
CA GLY A 193 17.49 0.39 12.09
C GLY A 193 16.16 0.94 12.62
N LEU A 194 15.99 1.00 13.92
CA LEU A 194 14.74 1.41 14.59
C LEU A 194 14.29 2.83 14.20
N GLU A 195 15.23 3.75 13.95
CA GLU A 195 14.90 5.14 13.62
C GLU A 195 14.34 5.27 12.22
N ILE A 196 14.79 4.46 11.26
CA ILE A 196 14.18 4.38 9.93
C ILE A 196 12.73 3.96 10.00
N ALA A 197 12.44 2.93 10.78
CA ALA A 197 11.07 2.50 10.96
C ALA A 197 10.22 3.55 11.68
N ARG A 198 10.78 4.34 12.60
CA ARG A 198 10.09 5.48 13.22
C ARG A 198 9.86 6.61 12.25
N ARG A 199 10.81 6.91 11.38
CA ARG A 199 10.74 8.02 10.42
C ARG A 199 9.89 7.70 9.21
N PHE A 200 10.08 6.53 8.61
CA PHE A 200 9.44 6.12 7.36
C PHE A 200 8.37 5.04 7.52
N GLY A 201 8.35 4.38 8.70
CA GLY A 201 7.34 3.37 9.00
C GLY A 201 5.95 3.97 9.09
N ARG A 202 5.01 3.39 8.35
CA ARG A 202 3.58 3.74 8.38
C ARG A 202 2.81 2.59 8.97
N ASP A 203 1.71 2.89 9.64
CA ASP A 203 0.74 1.88 9.99
C ASP A 203 -0.02 1.45 8.71
N PRO A 204 0.23 0.24 8.17
CA PRO A 204 -0.43 -0.23 6.96
C PRO A 204 -1.90 -0.53 7.18
N ASP A 205 -2.34 -0.61 8.43
CA ASP A 205 -3.72 -0.88 8.82
C ASP A 205 -4.53 0.40 8.99
N LEU A 206 -3.86 1.56 8.91
CA LEU A 206 -4.50 2.85 8.93
C LEU A 206 -5.30 3.06 7.63
N ARG A 207 -6.61 3.12 7.74
CA ARG A 207 -7.47 3.50 6.62
C ARG A 207 -7.28 4.99 6.32
N LEU A 208 -6.43 5.30 5.34
CA LEU A 208 -6.05 6.67 5.02
C LEU A 208 -7.13 7.47 4.30
N GLN A 209 -8.08 6.81 3.63
CA GLN A 209 -9.09 7.47 2.82
C GLN A 209 -10.46 6.81 2.96
N SER A 210 -11.50 7.63 2.99
CA SER A 210 -12.89 7.22 2.84
C SER A 210 -13.57 8.02 1.73
N GLU A 211 -14.56 7.41 1.09
CA GLU A 211 -15.43 8.06 0.14
C GLU A 211 -16.89 7.80 0.51
N GLU A 212 -17.70 8.85 0.53
CA GLU A 212 -19.11 8.79 0.82
C GLU A 212 -19.90 9.52 -0.28
N ALA A 213 -20.92 8.88 -0.81
CA ALA A 213 -21.84 9.52 -1.74
C ALA A 213 -22.86 10.35 -0.96
N ILE A 214 -23.10 11.61 -1.37
CA ILE A 214 -24.11 12.48 -0.77
C ILE A 214 -25.27 12.60 -1.76
N HIS A 215 -26.44 12.25 -1.29
CA HIS A 215 -27.67 12.21 -2.08
C HIS A 215 -28.66 13.31 -1.65
N GLY A 216 -29.71 13.52 -2.45
CA GLY A 216 -30.82 14.40 -2.10
C GLY A 216 -30.48 15.89 -2.22
N ILE A 217 -29.55 16.27 -3.09
CA ILE A 217 -29.19 17.68 -3.37
C ILE A 217 -29.44 17.95 -4.85
N ALA A 218 -30.42 18.79 -5.14
CA ALA A 218 -30.84 19.07 -6.52
C ALA A 218 -30.06 20.23 -7.18
N SER A 219 -29.50 21.15 -6.40
CA SER A 219 -28.86 22.36 -6.93
C SER A 219 -27.59 22.76 -6.18
N LEU A 220 -26.77 23.61 -6.80
CA LEU A 220 -25.59 24.20 -6.15
C LEU A 220 -25.97 25.13 -5.00
N ALA A 221 -27.05 25.88 -5.12
CA ALA A 221 -27.53 26.77 -4.05
C ALA A 221 -27.92 25.96 -2.81
N GLU A 222 -28.61 24.83 -2.99
CA GLU A 222 -28.94 23.93 -1.91
C GLU A 222 -27.67 23.31 -1.26
N LEU A 223 -26.69 22.90 -2.09
CA LEU A 223 -25.41 22.39 -1.60
C LEU A 223 -24.71 23.42 -0.72
N GLU A 224 -24.60 24.67 -1.21
CA GLU A 224 -23.93 25.74 -0.46
C GLU A 224 -24.62 26.04 0.88
N GLY A 225 -25.93 25.99 0.92
CA GLY A 225 -26.70 26.08 2.17
C GLY A 225 -26.46 24.93 3.16
N ARG A 226 -26.14 23.73 2.65
CA ARG A 226 -25.88 22.54 3.47
C ARG A 226 -24.42 22.33 3.82
N LEU A 227 -23.46 23.05 3.21
CA LEU A 227 -22.01 22.85 3.45
C LEU A 227 -21.63 22.94 4.93
N LEU A 228 -22.23 23.84 5.68
CA LEU A 228 -21.95 24.01 7.11
C LEU A 228 -22.52 22.88 7.98
N GLN A 229 -23.47 22.12 7.47
CA GLN A 229 -24.11 21.00 8.15
C GLN A 229 -23.38 19.67 7.88
N LEU A 230 -22.47 19.62 6.90
CA LEU A 230 -21.69 18.40 6.63
C LEU A 230 -20.83 18.05 7.85
N ARG A 231 -20.87 16.79 8.22
CA ARG A 231 -20.13 16.20 9.34
C ARG A 231 -19.18 15.12 8.80
N PRO A 232 -18.02 15.50 8.26
CA PRO A 232 -17.03 14.52 7.81
C PRO A 232 -16.50 13.70 8.97
N HIS A 233 -16.20 12.43 8.69
CA HIS A 233 -15.67 11.49 9.66
C HIS A 233 -14.24 11.09 9.32
N CYS A 234 -13.48 10.73 10.35
CA CYS A 234 -12.14 10.17 10.18
C CYS A 234 -12.23 8.85 9.38
N PRO A 235 -11.49 8.70 8.29
CA PRO A 235 -11.57 7.49 7.47
C PRO A 235 -11.16 6.22 8.22
N HIS A 236 -10.33 6.34 9.27
CA HIS A 236 -9.89 5.18 10.04
C HIS A 236 -10.84 4.82 11.18
N CYS A 237 -11.08 5.73 12.11
CA CYS A 237 -11.84 5.42 13.33
C CYS A 237 -13.33 5.81 13.27
N GLY A 238 -13.79 6.43 12.20
CA GLY A 238 -15.18 6.84 12.03
C GLY A 238 -15.63 8.03 12.92
N ARG A 239 -14.75 8.60 13.75
CA ARG A 239 -15.08 9.74 14.61
C ARG A 239 -15.34 11.01 13.80
N GLU A 240 -16.32 11.80 14.16
CA GLU A 240 -16.59 13.12 13.58
C GLU A 240 -15.35 14.01 13.69
N LEU A 241 -15.01 14.70 12.61
CA LEU A 241 -13.84 15.57 12.55
C LEU A 241 -14.16 16.96 13.09
N LYS A 242 -13.26 17.50 13.91
CA LYS A 242 -13.31 18.91 14.27
C LYS A 242 -12.83 19.73 13.07
N LEU A 243 -13.78 20.30 12.33
CA LEU A 243 -13.49 21.09 11.13
C LEU A 243 -12.72 22.38 11.48
N GLN A 244 -11.69 22.68 10.70
CA GLN A 244 -10.86 23.86 10.85
C GLN A 244 -11.33 24.98 9.89
N GLY A 245 -11.07 26.23 10.26
CA GLY A 245 -11.53 27.37 9.49
C GLY A 245 -13.04 27.61 9.56
N ARG A 246 -13.51 28.73 8.96
CA ARG A 246 -14.92 29.14 9.06
C ARG A 246 -15.82 28.55 7.97
N SER A 247 -15.27 28.22 6.79
CA SER A 247 -16.04 27.79 5.63
C SER A 247 -15.32 26.76 4.77
N TRP A 248 -16.06 26.11 3.89
CA TRP A 248 -15.51 25.29 2.83
C TRP A 248 -14.96 26.20 1.73
N GLU A 249 -13.72 25.95 1.30
CA GLU A 249 -13.10 26.68 0.22
C GLU A 249 -13.46 26.08 -1.14
N ARG A 250 -14.00 26.89 -2.04
CA ARG A 250 -14.21 26.50 -3.43
C ARG A 250 -12.89 26.59 -4.20
N ARG A 251 -12.51 25.50 -4.89
CA ARG A 251 -11.27 25.41 -5.67
C ARG A 251 -11.54 25.00 -7.11
N PRO A 252 -10.88 25.63 -8.10
CA PRO A 252 -10.97 25.20 -9.49
C PRO A 252 -10.37 23.80 -9.67
N LYS A 253 -10.79 23.09 -10.71
CA LYS A 253 -10.25 21.79 -11.11
C LYS A 253 -9.80 21.87 -12.56
N GLU A 254 -8.56 21.46 -12.82
CA GLU A 254 -7.89 21.64 -14.12
C GLU A 254 -8.40 20.70 -15.22
N ARG A 255 -9.09 19.59 -14.89
CA ARG A 255 -9.59 18.60 -15.86
C ARG A 255 -10.98 18.10 -15.48
N ALA A 256 -11.92 18.15 -16.40
CA ALA A 256 -13.29 17.56 -16.42
C ALA A 256 -14.39 18.17 -15.52
N TRP A 257 -14.11 18.95 -14.49
CA TRP A 257 -15.12 19.60 -13.62
C TRP A 257 -14.65 20.99 -13.18
N PRO A 258 -15.54 21.98 -13.10
CA PRO A 258 -15.13 23.36 -12.91
C PRO A 258 -14.59 23.64 -11.50
N PHE A 259 -14.97 22.88 -10.46
CA PHE A 259 -14.53 23.11 -9.09
C PHE A 259 -14.85 21.96 -8.14
N TYR A 260 -14.27 22.01 -6.95
CA TYR A 260 -14.58 21.19 -5.77
C TYR A 260 -14.54 22.06 -4.52
N TYR A 261 -15.16 21.61 -3.43
CA TYR A 261 -15.02 22.23 -2.13
C TYR A 261 -14.01 21.47 -1.29
N LYS A 262 -13.19 22.24 -0.55
CA LYS A 262 -12.13 21.71 0.31
C LYS A 262 -12.29 22.27 1.72
N ARG A 263 -12.08 21.44 2.73
CA ARG A 263 -11.95 21.85 4.14
C ARG A 263 -11.02 20.89 4.88
N GLU A 264 -10.33 21.41 5.89
CA GLU A 264 -9.49 20.58 6.76
C GLU A 264 -10.22 20.27 8.05
N GLY A 265 -10.02 19.06 8.57
CA GLY A 265 -10.53 18.61 9.84
C GLY A 265 -9.42 17.99 10.67
N LEU A 266 -9.61 17.91 11.97
CA LEU A 266 -8.70 17.30 12.92
C LEU A 266 -9.38 16.10 13.59
N CYS A 267 -8.77 14.93 13.49
CA CYS A 267 -9.06 13.78 14.33
C CYS A 267 -8.09 13.78 15.52
N PRO A 268 -8.56 13.69 16.78
CA PRO A 268 -7.68 13.70 17.95
C PRO A 268 -6.62 12.57 17.92
N GLU A 269 -6.97 11.42 17.37
CA GLU A 269 -6.10 10.24 17.32
C GLU A 269 -5.24 10.17 16.05
N HIS A 270 -5.81 10.57 14.88
CA HIS A 270 -5.20 10.33 13.58
C HIS A 270 -4.72 11.62 12.89
N GLY A 271 -4.80 12.76 13.57
CA GLY A 271 -4.26 14.03 13.10
C GLY A 271 -5.11 14.70 12.01
N GLN A 272 -4.45 15.44 11.11
CA GLN A 272 -5.12 16.24 10.09
C GLN A 272 -5.74 15.39 8.99
N VAL A 273 -6.97 15.74 8.61
CA VAL A 273 -7.73 15.10 7.54
C VAL A 273 -8.15 16.14 6.51
N LEU A 274 -7.80 15.91 5.26
CA LEU A 274 -8.26 16.73 4.15
C LEU A 274 -9.61 16.20 3.65
N CYS A 275 -10.65 17.01 3.74
CA CYS A 275 -11.97 16.73 3.22
C CYS A 275 -12.17 17.43 1.88
N LYS A 276 -12.55 16.70 0.83
CA LYS A 276 -12.88 17.21 -0.50
C LYS A 276 -14.27 16.76 -0.89
N LEU A 277 -15.15 17.71 -1.19
CA LEU A 277 -16.46 17.44 -1.76
C LEU A 277 -16.38 17.66 -3.27
N GLN A 278 -16.47 16.56 -4.02
CA GLN A 278 -16.38 16.55 -5.47
C GLN A 278 -17.78 16.47 -6.10
N LEU A 279 -18.00 17.29 -7.13
CA LEU A 279 -19.15 17.15 -7.97
C LEU A 279 -18.80 16.20 -9.12
N LYS A 280 -19.69 15.27 -9.42
CA LYS A 280 -19.59 14.35 -10.56
C LYS A 280 -20.64 14.70 -11.62
N PRO A 281 -20.57 14.19 -12.86
CA PRO A 281 -21.61 14.42 -13.86
C PRO A 281 -22.99 14.08 -13.31
N ARG A 282 -23.98 14.91 -13.65
CA ARG A 282 -25.37 14.69 -13.25
C ARG A 282 -25.83 13.30 -13.73
N GLN A 283 -26.39 12.56 -12.79
CA GLN A 283 -27.21 11.39 -13.08
C GLN A 283 -28.64 11.72 -12.61
N ARG A 284 -29.57 11.85 -13.56
CA ARG A 284 -30.96 12.26 -13.29
C ARG A 284 -31.07 13.74 -12.88
N SER A 285 -32.00 14.06 -11.95
CA SER A 285 -32.29 15.43 -11.52
C SER A 285 -31.40 15.94 -10.38
N GLU A 286 -30.61 15.06 -9.74
CA GLU A 286 -29.78 15.40 -8.58
C GLU A 286 -28.31 15.60 -8.94
N LEU A 287 -27.59 16.37 -8.10
CA LEU A 287 -26.15 16.45 -8.15
C LEU A 287 -25.54 15.14 -7.69
N ASN A 288 -24.60 14.61 -8.45
CA ASN A 288 -23.81 13.46 -8.05
C ASN A 288 -22.61 13.96 -7.26
N LEU A 289 -22.69 13.84 -5.94
CA LEU A 289 -21.69 14.37 -5.00
C LEU A 289 -20.94 13.25 -4.31
N ARG A 290 -19.66 13.45 -4.08
CA ARG A 290 -18.81 12.53 -3.35
C ARG A 290 -17.93 13.28 -2.35
N LEU A 291 -18.10 12.98 -1.08
CA LEU A 291 -17.22 13.44 0.00
C LEU A 291 -16.06 12.45 0.15
N CYS A 292 -14.85 12.94 -0.09
CA CYS A 292 -13.62 12.18 0.10
C CYS A 292 -12.87 12.76 1.30
N CYS A 293 -12.63 11.97 2.32
CA CYS A 293 -11.78 12.33 3.48
C CYS A 293 -10.47 11.57 3.40
N ARG A 294 -9.33 12.27 3.52
CA ARG A 294 -8.00 11.69 3.49
C ARG A 294 -7.17 12.19 4.66
N ILE A 295 -6.62 11.28 5.46
CA ILE A 295 -5.64 11.59 6.49
C ILE A 295 -4.39 12.14 5.79
N LYS A 296 -3.92 13.31 6.21
CA LYS A 296 -2.65 13.86 5.75
C LYS A 296 -1.53 13.06 6.39
N PRO A 297 -0.52 12.61 5.61
CA PRO A 297 0.69 12.08 6.22
C PRO A 297 1.25 13.14 7.16
N ARG A 298 1.78 12.73 8.32
CA ARG A 298 2.54 13.65 9.17
C ARG A 298 3.68 14.18 8.31
N ALA A 299 3.83 15.50 8.26
CA ALA A 299 5.01 16.09 7.64
C ALA A 299 6.22 15.50 8.38
N ILE A 300 7.12 14.92 7.63
CA ILE A 300 8.43 14.52 8.14
C ILE A 300 9.16 15.84 8.39
N SER A 301 9.20 16.25 9.65
CA SER A 301 9.94 17.45 10.09
C SER A 301 11.40 17.11 10.24
#